data_bd7ece39e45901dd5c80e1af7034b6c1
#
_entry.id   bd7ece39e45901dd5c80e1af7034b6c1
#
_cell.length_a   1.000
_cell.length_b   1.000
_cell.length_c   1.000
_cell.angle_alpha   90.00
_cell.angle_beta   90.00
_cell.angle_gamma   90.00
#
_symmetry.space_group_name_H-M   'P 1'
#
loop_
_entity.id
_entity.type
_entity.pdbx_description
1 polymer ?
#
loop_
_entity_poly.entity_id
_entity_poly.type
_entity_poly.pdbx_seq_one_letter_code
_entity_poly.pdbx_strand_id
1 'polypeptide(L)'
;MELTENDLEGLPQSAIDGAATLAKSKGKEGYLVNLSYPSYAPFMKYSTRRDLREKLYRAYNSRNLDGEYNNIPVLKRIAEVRMEIAKLFDKPNYAEYKLEHTMAQNSSNVYKLLNQLLEAYKPVAVQEVKEIEGFAIGKEGSDVTIMPWDFSFYANQLKDIKYSLNDEMLRPYFELEHVKKGVFGLATKLY
;
A
#
# COMPACT_ATOMS: atom_id res chain seq x y z
N MET A 1 -0.32 2.68 -17.59
CA MET A 1 0.80 3.54 -18.03
C MET A 1 1.73 2.69 -18.87
N GLU A 2 1.95 3.10 -20.11
CA GLU A 2 2.90 2.46 -21.02
C GLU A 2 4.32 2.91 -20.66
N LEU A 3 5.27 2.01 -20.80
CA LEU A 3 6.67 2.22 -20.49
C LEU A 3 7.54 1.83 -21.69
N THR A 4 8.63 2.54 -21.85
CA THR A 4 9.73 2.19 -22.76
C THR A 4 10.81 1.42 -22.04
N GLU A 5 11.80 0.85 -22.75
CA GLU A 5 12.95 0.18 -22.14
C GLU A 5 13.72 1.09 -21.17
N ASN A 6 13.84 2.39 -21.47
CA ASN A 6 14.50 3.37 -20.60
C ASN A 6 13.75 3.64 -19.29
N ASP A 7 12.47 3.27 -19.20
CA ASP A 7 11.65 3.47 -18.01
C ASP A 7 11.72 2.30 -17.03
N LEU A 8 12.42 1.22 -17.42
CA LEU A 8 12.54 -0.01 -16.62
C LEU A 8 13.70 0.02 -15.63
N GLU A 9 14.51 1.07 -15.64
CA GLU A 9 15.69 1.18 -14.79
C GLU A 9 15.33 0.99 -13.30
N GLY A 10 16.11 0.13 -12.65
CA GLY A 10 15.94 -0.25 -11.24
C GLY A 10 14.90 -1.34 -10.98
N LEU A 11 14.01 -1.66 -11.93
CA LEU A 11 13.01 -2.70 -11.75
C LEU A 11 13.63 -4.11 -11.73
N PRO A 12 13.20 -5.00 -10.83
CA PRO A 12 13.62 -6.40 -10.86
C PRO A 12 13.02 -7.11 -12.08
N GLN A 13 13.71 -8.16 -12.57
CA GLN A 13 13.29 -8.90 -13.76
C GLN A 13 11.85 -9.39 -13.68
N SER A 14 11.42 -9.84 -12.52
CA SER A 14 10.05 -10.28 -12.28
C SER A 14 8.98 -9.20 -12.52
N ALA A 15 9.29 -7.93 -12.19
CA ALA A 15 8.39 -6.82 -12.46
C ALA A 15 8.38 -6.45 -13.95
N ILE A 16 9.54 -6.55 -14.63
CA ILE A 16 9.68 -6.34 -16.08
C ILE A 16 8.87 -7.39 -16.84
N ASP A 17 9.02 -8.67 -16.49
CA ASP A 17 8.28 -9.78 -17.10
C ASP A 17 6.76 -9.64 -16.88
N GLY A 18 6.37 -9.21 -15.69
CA GLY A 18 4.99 -8.89 -15.36
C GLY A 18 4.42 -7.76 -16.22
N ALA A 19 5.19 -6.70 -16.43
CA ALA A 19 4.80 -5.55 -17.26
C ALA A 19 4.68 -5.93 -18.74
N ALA A 20 5.60 -6.76 -19.26
CA ALA A 20 5.54 -7.30 -20.63
C ALA A 20 4.32 -8.21 -20.82
N THR A 21 4.06 -9.11 -19.87
CA THR A 21 2.90 -10.00 -19.88
C THR A 21 1.59 -9.21 -19.87
N LEU A 22 1.51 -8.16 -19.03
CA LEU A 22 0.35 -7.29 -18.98
C LEU A 22 0.14 -6.54 -20.31
N ALA A 23 1.19 -6.02 -20.94
CA ALA A 23 1.11 -5.37 -22.24
C ALA A 23 0.57 -6.34 -23.29
N LYS A 24 1.13 -7.54 -23.39
CA LYS A 24 0.69 -8.59 -24.29
C LYS A 24 -0.78 -8.99 -24.08
N SER A 25 -1.24 -9.09 -22.83
CA SER A 25 -2.64 -9.40 -22.50
C SER A 25 -3.62 -8.32 -22.97
N LYS A 26 -3.13 -7.10 -23.22
CA LYS A 26 -3.90 -5.96 -23.76
C LYS A 26 -3.67 -5.73 -25.25
N GLY A 27 -3.00 -6.66 -25.95
CA GLY A 27 -2.69 -6.52 -27.36
C GLY A 27 -1.71 -5.39 -27.68
N LYS A 28 -0.85 -5.03 -26.71
CA LYS A 28 0.15 -3.97 -26.86
C LYS A 28 1.56 -4.56 -26.86
N GLU A 29 2.45 -3.88 -27.58
CA GLU A 29 3.90 -4.14 -27.53
C GLU A 29 4.52 -3.36 -26.37
N GLY A 30 5.72 -3.77 -25.94
CA GLY A 30 6.48 -3.12 -24.86
C GLY A 30 5.99 -3.52 -23.47
N TYR A 31 5.89 -2.55 -22.58
CA TYR A 31 5.65 -2.77 -21.17
C TYR A 31 4.47 -1.93 -20.67
N LEU A 32 3.66 -2.51 -19.79
CA LEU A 32 2.48 -1.85 -19.23
C LEU A 32 2.46 -2.01 -17.71
N VAL A 33 2.29 -0.90 -16.99
CA VAL A 33 2.06 -0.88 -15.55
C VAL A 33 0.65 -0.38 -15.27
N ASN A 34 -0.05 -1.04 -14.37
CA ASN A 34 -1.38 -0.66 -13.91
C ASN A 34 -1.43 -0.41 -12.40
N LEU A 35 -2.62 -0.13 -11.87
CA LEU A 35 -2.82 0.19 -10.45
C LEU A 35 -3.12 -1.04 -9.57
N SER A 36 -2.96 -2.27 -10.09
CA SER A 36 -3.02 -3.46 -9.25
C SER A 36 -1.79 -3.57 -8.37
N TYR A 37 -1.95 -4.11 -7.15
CA TYR A 37 -0.84 -4.19 -6.20
C TYR A 37 0.41 -4.89 -6.75
N PRO A 38 0.32 -6.02 -7.48
CA PRO A 38 1.50 -6.69 -8.04
C PRO A 38 2.26 -5.87 -9.09
N SER A 39 1.60 -4.91 -9.75
CA SER A 39 2.20 -4.00 -10.71
C SER A 39 2.69 -2.70 -10.06
N TYR A 40 1.87 -2.12 -9.18
CA TYR A 40 2.13 -0.85 -8.50
C TYR A 40 3.28 -0.95 -7.49
N ALA A 41 3.24 -1.94 -6.59
CA ALA A 41 4.16 -1.99 -5.46
C ALA A 41 5.63 -2.19 -5.87
N PRO A 42 5.99 -3.09 -6.81
CA PRO A 42 7.37 -3.20 -7.28
C PRO A 42 7.85 -1.91 -7.97
N PHE A 43 6.98 -1.25 -8.75
CA PHE A 43 7.33 -0.01 -9.42
C PHE A 43 7.69 1.08 -8.40
N MET A 44 6.89 1.26 -7.35
CA MET A 44 7.14 2.24 -6.29
C MET A 44 8.38 1.93 -5.45
N LYS A 45 8.73 0.65 -5.30
CA LYS A 45 9.92 0.23 -4.52
C LYS A 45 11.23 0.36 -5.28
N TYR A 46 11.22 0.09 -6.58
CA TYR A 46 12.46 -0.19 -7.31
C TYR A 46 12.75 0.79 -8.45
N SER A 47 11.72 1.38 -9.10
CA SER A 47 11.94 2.28 -10.24
C SER A 47 12.76 3.51 -9.85
N THR A 48 13.85 3.80 -10.57
CA THR A 48 14.65 5.01 -10.40
C THR A 48 13.94 6.25 -10.97
N ARG A 49 12.95 6.07 -11.85
CA ARG A 49 12.18 7.14 -12.48
C ARG A 49 11.20 7.79 -11.50
N ARG A 50 11.69 8.83 -10.80
CA ARG A 50 10.92 9.58 -9.80
C ARG A 50 9.64 10.20 -10.36
N ASP A 51 9.71 10.75 -11.57
CA ASP A 51 8.59 11.34 -12.30
C ASP A 51 7.47 10.32 -12.57
N LEU A 52 7.84 9.10 -12.93
CA LEU A 52 6.87 8.01 -13.16
C LEU A 52 6.32 7.44 -11.85
N ARG A 53 7.13 7.38 -10.77
CA ARG A 53 6.63 7.05 -9.43
C ARG A 53 5.57 8.05 -8.98
N GLU A 54 5.82 9.37 -9.13
CA GLU A 54 4.82 10.40 -8.83
C GLU A 54 3.54 10.21 -9.63
N LYS A 55 3.65 10.06 -10.95
CA LYS A 55 2.51 9.85 -11.84
C LYS A 55 1.66 8.64 -11.42
N LEU A 56 2.32 7.53 -11.12
CA LEU A 56 1.65 6.29 -10.71
C LEU A 56 1.04 6.42 -9.30
N TYR A 57 1.73 7.06 -8.36
CA TYR A 57 1.24 7.35 -7.02
C TYR A 57 -0.03 8.21 -7.05
N ARG A 58 -0.01 9.30 -7.82
CA ARG A 58 -1.18 10.18 -7.96
C ARG A 58 -2.36 9.44 -8.58
N ALA A 59 -2.13 8.68 -9.65
CA ALA A 59 -3.17 7.87 -10.27
C ALA A 59 -3.75 6.82 -9.31
N TYR A 60 -2.91 6.20 -8.48
CA TYR A 60 -3.36 5.21 -7.49
C TYR A 60 -4.26 5.84 -6.42
N ASN A 61 -3.89 7.00 -5.90
CA ASN A 61 -4.59 7.67 -4.81
C ASN A 61 -5.82 8.49 -5.27
N SER A 62 -5.94 8.80 -6.56
CA SER A 62 -7.11 9.50 -7.13
C SER A 62 -8.14 8.57 -7.77
N ARG A 63 -8.01 7.25 -7.59
CA ARG A 63 -8.98 6.29 -8.13
C ARG A 63 -10.39 6.59 -7.63
N ASN A 64 -11.34 6.61 -8.56
CA ASN A 64 -12.77 6.78 -8.30
C ASN A 64 -13.14 8.11 -7.59
N LEU A 65 -12.30 9.14 -7.71
CA LEU A 65 -12.60 10.47 -7.17
C LEU A 65 -13.28 11.38 -8.20
N ASP A 66 -13.20 11.03 -9.49
CA ASP A 66 -13.76 11.79 -10.60
C ASP A 66 -14.26 10.89 -11.74
N GLY A 67 -14.79 11.51 -12.82
CA GLY A 67 -15.25 10.82 -14.02
C GLY A 67 -16.46 9.91 -13.82
N GLU A 68 -16.60 8.95 -14.72
CA GLU A 68 -17.71 7.98 -14.75
C GLU A 68 -17.81 7.13 -13.47
N TYR A 69 -16.67 6.80 -12.88
CA TYR A 69 -16.58 5.96 -11.68
C TYR A 69 -16.41 6.76 -10.39
N ASN A 70 -16.86 8.00 -10.36
CA ASN A 70 -16.78 8.84 -9.17
C ASN A 70 -17.64 8.29 -8.03
N ASN A 71 -16.99 7.85 -6.96
CA ASN A 71 -17.64 7.27 -5.79
C ASN A 71 -17.89 8.29 -4.65
N ILE A 72 -17.54 9.56 -4.80
CA ILE A 72 -17.78 10.59 -3.77
C ILE A 72 -19.27 10.72 -3.40
N PRO A 73 -20.22 10.80 -4.37
CA PRO A 73 -21.64 10.85 -4.04
C PRO A 73 -22.12 9.58 -3.31
N VAL A 74 -21.60 8.40 -3.69
CA VAL A 74 -21.93 7.12 -3.05
C VAL A 74 -21.44 7.10 -1.61
N LEU A 75 -20.21 7.54 -1.33
CA LEU A 75 -19.67 7.63 0.03
C LEU A 75 -20.49 8.57 0.92
N LYS A 76 -20.89 9.73 0.39
CA LYS A 76 -21.78 10.65 1.10
C LYS A 76 -23.11 9.98 1.45
N ARG A 77 -23.75 9.30 0.47
CA ARG A 77 -25.02 8.62 0.70
C ARG A 77 -24.90 7.48 1.72
N ILE A 78 -23.79 6.74 1.70
CA ILE A 78 -23.51 5.71 2.72
C ILE A 78 -23.46 6.35 4.13
N ALA A 79 -22.79 7.48 4.30
CA ALA A 79 -22.70 8.17 5.59
C ALA A 79 -24.06 8.66 6.08
N GLU A 80 -24.87 9.23 5.19
CA GLU A 80 -26.25 9.68 5.49
C GLU A 80 -27.13 8.49 5.92
N VAL A 81 -27.18 7.42 5.14
CA VAL A 81 -27.99 6.21 5.46
C VAL A 81 -27.53 5.59 6.78
N ARG A 82 -26.24 5.55 7.07
CA ARG A 82 -25.73 5.06 8.35
C ARG A 82 -26.19 5.94 9.51
N MET A 83 -26.28 7.25 9.33
CA MET A 83 -26.83 8.14 10.33
C MET A 83 -28.35 7.93 10.52
N GLU A 84 -29.09 7.71 9.43
CA GLU A 84 -30.53 7.38 9.49
C GLU A 84 -30.74 6.07 10.27
N ILE A 85 -29.94 5.03 10.01
CA ILE A 85 -29.98 3.76 10.75
C ILE A 85 -29.73 4.00 12.25
N ALA A 86 -28.69 4.75 12.60
CA ALA A 86 -28.39 5.03 14.02
C ALA A 86 -29.56 5.69 14.74
N LYS A 87 -30.22 6.65 14.09
CA LYS A 87 -31.41 7.33 14.63
C LYS A 87 -32.58 6.39 14.87
N LEU A 88 -32.80 5.38 14.00
CA LEU A 88 -33.86 4.39 14.18
C LEU A 88 -33.67 3.52 15.45
N PHE A 89 -32.47 3.44 15.95
CA PHE A 89 -32.07 2.70 17.16
C PHE A 89 -31.73 3.62 18.33
N ASP A 90 -32.16 4.89 18.28
CA ASP A 90 -31.89 5.91 19.32
C ASP A 90 -30.41 6.06 19.68
N LYS A 91 -29.51 5.90 18.68
CA LYS A 91 -28.08 6.05 18.86
C LYS A 91 -27.59 7.40 18.30
N PRO A 92 -26.61 8.04 18.96
CA PRO A 92 -26.11 9.36 18.53
C PRO A 92 -25.38 9.32 17.20
N ASN A 93 -24.83 8.17 16.83
CA ASN A 93 -24.12 7.94 15.56
C ASN A 93 -24.02 6.46 15.23
N TYR A 94 -23.61 6.15 14.00
CA TYR A 94 -23.51 4.77 13.53
C TYR A 94 -22.41 3.96 14.24
N ALA A 95 -21.36 4.60 14.74
CA ALA A 95 -20.31 3.92 15.50
C ALA A 95 -20.86 3.36 16.80
N GLU A 96 -21.60 4.15 17.59
CA GLU A 96 -22.24 3.69 18.83
C GLU A 96 -23.24 2.56 18.57
N TYR A 97 -24.02 2.65 17.48
CA TYR A 97 -24.91 1.56 17.07
C TYR A 97 -24.15 0.26 16.80
N LYS A 98 -23.03 0.33 16.05
CA LYS A 98 -22.26 -0.87 15.67
C LYS A 98 -21.43 -1.45 16.80
N LEU A 99 -20.94 -0.61 17.71
CA LEU A 99 -20.05 -1.05 18.78
C LEU A 99 -20.78 -1.74 19.94
N GLU A 100 -22.05 -1.49 20.13
CA GLU A 100 -22.84 -2.00 21.27
C GLU A 100 -22.70 -3.52 21.48
N HIS A 101 -22.68 -4.30 20.41
CA HIS A 101 -22.58 -5.75 20.43
C HIS A 101 -21.21 -6.28 20.01
N THR A 102 -20.17 -5.45 20.12
CA THR A 102 -18.79 -5.85 19.83
C THR A 102 -17.96 -5.91 21.12
N MET A 103 -16.75 -6.46 21.02
CA MET A 103 -15.82 -6.50 22.14
C MET A 103 -15.50 -5.09 22.71
N ALA A 104 -15.47 -4.07 21.85
CA ALA A 104 -15.20 -2.69 22.25
C ALA A 104 -16.35 -2.02 23.01
N GLN A 105 -17.60 -2.42 22.76
CA GLN A 105 -18.85 -1.95 23.35
C GLN A 105 -19.21 -0.48 23.08
N ASN A 106 -18.26 0.42 23.05
CA ASN A 106 -18.47 1.86 22.84
C ASN A 106 -17.24 2.54 22.26
N SER A 107 -17.40 3.76 21.74
CA SER A 107 -16.32 4.53 21.14
C SER A 107 -15.23 4.95 22.15
N SER A 108 -15.57 5.13 23.41
CA SER A 108 -14.58 5.48 24.44
C SER A 108 -13.51 4.38 24.61
N ASN A 109 -13.92 3.12 24.61
CA ASN A 109 -12.99 2.00 24.68
C ASN A 109 -12.11 1.90 23.43
N VAL A 110 -12.69 2.19 22.25
CA VAL A 110 -11.93 2.25 20.99
C VAL A 110 -10.85 3.35 21.05
N TYR A 111 -11.24 4.57 21.42
CA TYR A 111 -10.28 5.67 21.54
C TYR A 111 -9.23 5.44 22.61
N LYS A 112 -9.58 4.81 23.73
CA LYS A 112 -8.60 4.44 24.76
C LYS A 112 -7.48 3.57 24.18
N LEU A 113 -7.83 2.53 23.43
CA LEU A 113 -6.85 1.66 22.78
C LEU A 113 -6.06 2.40 21.71
N LEU A 114 -6.74 3.15 20.82
CA LEU A 114 -6.10 3.90 19.74
C LEU A 114 -5.11 4.95 20.27
N ASN A 115 -5.47 5.66 21.35
CA ASN A 115 -4.58 6.66 21.94
C ASN A 115 -3.34 5.99 22.56
N GLN A 116 -3.48 4.86 23.26
CA GLN A 116 -2.33 4.10 23.78
C GLN A 116 -1.39 3.66 22.63
N LEU A 117 -1.95 3.17 21.53
CA LEU A 117 -1.15 2.80 20.35
C LEU A 117 -0.49 4.04 19.72
N LEU A 118 -1.21 5.15 19.59
CA LEU A 118 -0.67 6.39 19.05
C LEU A 118 0.52 6.92 19.89
N GLU A 119 0.37 6.94 21.20
CA GLU A 119 1.43 7.38 22.12
C GLU A 119 2.68 6.49 22.00
N ALA A 120 2.49 5.17 21.87
CA ALA A 120 3.59 4.22 21.76
C ALA A 120 4.28 4.27 20.38
N TYR A 121 3.52 4.30 19.29
CA TYR A 121 4.08 4.12 17.95
C TYR A 121 4.48 5.42 17.25
N LYS A 122 3.81 6.56 17.53
CA LYS A 122 4.12 7.82 16.86
C LYS A 122 5.58 8.26 17.01
N PRO A 123 6.23 8.20 18.20
CA PRO A 123 7.64 8.56 18.32
C PRO A 123 8.56 7.69 17.45
N VAL A 124 8.28 6.38 17.40
CA VAL A 124 9.05 5.43 16.59
C VAL A 124 8.88 5.73 15.10
N ALA A 125 7.64 5.92 14.64
CA ALA A 125 7.35 6.25 13.25
C ALA A 125 8.03 7.56 12.80
N VAL A 126 8.04 8.59 13.66
CA VAL A 126 8.75 9.85 13.38
C VAL A 126 10.25 9.62 13.25
N GLN A 127 10.83 8.75 14.09
CA GLN A 127 12.25 8.42 14.01
C GLN A 127 12.59 7.64 12.73
N GLU A 128 11.76 6.68 12.34
CA GLU A 128 11.92 5.92 11.10
C GLU A 128 11.84 6.81 9.86
N VAL A 129 10.88 7.75 9.82
CA VAL A 129 10.79 8.73 8.72
C VAL A 129 12.05 9.58 8.63
N LYS A 130 12.54 10.12 9.76
CA LYS A 130 13.79 10.89 9.78
C LYS A 130 15.00 10.09 9.31
N GLU A 131 15.05 8.81 9.61
CA GLU A 131 16.12 7.94 9.13
C GLU A 131 16.10 7.77 7.62
N ILE A 132 14.90 7.58 7.03
CA ILE A 132 14.71 7.48 5.59
C ILE A 132 15.06 8.82 4.91
N GLU A 133 14.64 9.94 5.48
CA GLU A 133 15.01 11.28 5.00
C GLU A 133 16.52 11.50 5.03
N GLY A 134 17.17 11.17 6.15
CA GLY A 134 18.62 11.27 6.27
C GLY A 134 19.38 10.39 5.27
N PHE A 135 18.87 9.18 5.01
CA PHE A 135 19.42 8.29 4.00
C PHE A 135 19.29 8.89 2.59
N ALA A 136 18.13 9.42 2.23
CA ALA A 136 17.88 10.04 0.93
C ALA A 136 18.76 11.29 0.72
N ILE A 137 18.89 12.15 1.73
CA ILE A 137 19.75 13.34 1.69
C ILE A 137 21.22 12.93 1.52
N GLY A 138 21.66 11.89 2.22
CA GLY A 138 23.04 11.38 2.08
C GLY A 138 23.35 10.83 0.68
N LYS A 139 22.32 10.36 -0.04
CA LYS A 139 22.45 9.77 -1.38
C LYS A 139 22.32 10.81 -2.50
N GLU A 140 21.34 11.69 -2.41
CA GLU A 140 20.95 12.60 -3.50
C GLU A 140 21.43 14.04 -3.27
N GLY A 141 21.83 14.40 -2.04
CA GLY A 141 22.21 15.75 -1.64
C GLY A 141 21.16 16.46 -0.80
N SER A 142 21.53 17.60 -0.20
CA SER A 142 20.72 18.35 0.78
C SER A 142 19.43 18.94 0.22
N ASP A 143 19.31 19.07 -1.09
CA ASP A 143 18.18 19.74 -1.74
C ASP A 143 17.00 18.80 -2.01
N VAL A 144 17.15 17.51 -1.67
CA VAL A 144 16.07 16.54 -1.85
C VAL A 144 15.01 16.68 -0.77
N THR A 145 13.77 16.89 -1.19
CA THR A 145 12.59 16.78 -0.32
C THR A 145 11.89 15.44 -0.60
N ILE A 146 11.72 14.63 0.46
CA ILE A 146 11.02 13.36 0.35
C ILE A 146 9.53 13.60 0.21
N MET A 147 8.98 13.09 -0.88
CA MET A 147 7.56 13.11 -1.17
C MET A 147 6.93 11.73 -0.94
N PRO A 148 5.60 11.61 -0.82
CA PRO A 148 4.96 10.31 -0.57
C PRO A 148 5.31 9.20 -1.58
N TRP A 149 5.62 9.56 -2.83
CA TRP A 149 6.06 8.60 -3.87
C TRP A 149 7.52 8.19 -3.77
N ASP A 150 8.30 8.81 -2.88
CA ASP A 150 9.71 8.49 -2.66
C ASP A 150 9.90 7.54 -1.46
N PHE A 151 8.95 7.53 -0.53
CA PHE A 151 9.08 6.81 0.74
C PHE A 151 9.38 5.32 0.53
N SER A 152 8.59 4.61 -0.28
CA SER A 152 8.79 3.18 -0.53
C SER A 152 10.13 2.88 -1.21
N PHE A 153 10.60 3.77 -2.08
CA PHE A 153 11.85 3.64 -2.79
C PHE A 153 13.05 3.73 -1.84
N TYR A 154 13.14 4.78 -1.04
CA TYR A 154 14.26 4.93 -0.10
C TYR A 154 14.18 3.98 1.09
N ALA A 155 13.00 3.69 1.60
CA ALA A 155 12.80 2.71 2.65
C ALA A 155 13.28 1.31 2.22
N ASN A 156 12.98 0.89 0.98
CA ASN A 156 13.46 -0.38 0.46
C ASN A 156 14.98 -0.43 0.34
N GLN A 157 15.62 0.63 -0.16
CA GLN A 157 17.09 0.70 -0.26
C GLN A 157 17.76 0.70 1.11
N LEU A 158 17.21 1.44 2.07
CA LEU A 158 17.72 1.44 3.45
C LEU A 158 17.59 0.05 4.09
N LYS A 159 16.47 -0.64 3.87
CA LYS A 159 16.27 -2.03 4.31
C LYS A 159 17.32 -2.97 3.72
N ASP A 160 17.59 -2.87 2.43
CA ASP A 160 18.59 -3.71 1.74
C ASP A 160 19.99 -3.48 2.32
N ILE A 161 20.37 -2.24 2.60
CA ILE A 161 21.66 -1.90 3.22
C ILE A 161 21.76 -2.42 4.64
N LYS A 162 20.71 -2.23 5.47
CA LYS A 162 20.72 -2.62 6.88
C LYS A 162 20.69 -4.13 7.09
N TYR A 163 19.94 -4.84 6.29
CA TYR A 163 19.62 -6.25 6.55
C TYR A 163 20.16 -7.20 5.47
N SER A 164 20.72 -6.67 4.38
CA SER A 164 21.20 -7.47 3.23
C SER A 164 20.13 -8.46 2.72
N LEU A 165 18.86 -8.04 2.77
CA LEU A 165 17.70 -8.87 2.46
C LEU A 165 16.76 -8.12 1.52
N ASN A 166 16.55 -8.66 0.32
CA ASN A 166 15.54 -8.17 -0.60
C ASN A 166 14.47 -9.23 -0.92
N ASP A 167 13.33 -8.77 -1.39
CA ASP A 167 12.17 -9.63 -1.62
C ASP A 167 12.42 -10.68 -2.73
N GLU A 168 13.29 -10.41 -3.71
CA GLU A 168 13.64 -11.35 -4.79
C GLU A 168 14.45 -12.55 -4.30
N MET A 169 15.27 -12.38 -3.26
CA MET A 169 16.02 -13.47 -2.64
C MET A 169 15.10 -14.50 -1.95
N LEU A 170 13.95 -14.04 -1.46
CA LEU A 170 12.98 -14.89 -0.77
C LEU A 170 12.04 -15.61 -1.75
N ARG A 171 11.86 -15.08 -2.95
CA ARG A 171 10.88 -15.55 -3.93
C ARG A 171 10.96 -17.04 -4.26
N PRO A 172 12.16 -17.65 -4.48
CA PRO A 172 12.27 -19.08 -4.77
C PRO A 172 11.78 -20.00 -3.64
N TYR A 173 11.73 -19.49 -2.40
CA TYR A 173 11.28 -20.25 -1.23
C TYR A 173 9.76 -20.27 -1.07
N PHE A 174 9.03 -19.37 -1.76
CA PHE A 174 7.58 -19.21 -1.67
C PHE A 174 6.88 -19.57 -2.99
N GLU A 175 7.25 -20.71 -3.55
CA GLU A 175 6.53 -21.27 -4.69
C GLU A 175 5.08 -21.59 -4.31
N LEU A 176 4.11 -21.22 -5.16
CA LEU A 176 2.69 -21.23 -4.84
C LEU A 176 2.19 -22.60 -4.36
N GLU A 177 2.58 -23.68 -5.01
CA GLU A 177 2.12 -25.03 -4.64
C GLU A 177 2.70 -25.48 -3.29
N HIS A 178 3.93 -25.12 -2.96
CA HIS A 178 4.52 -25.35 -1.64
C HIS A 178 3.82 -24.53 -0.54
N VAL A 179 3.52 -23.26 -0.80
CA VAL A 179 2.77 -22.42 0.14
C VAL A 179 1.37 -22.99 0.39
N LYS A 180 0.65 -23.37 -0.67
CA LYS A 180 -0.67 -24.00 -0.54
C LYS A 180 -0.62 -25.28 0.31
N LYS A 181 0.31 -26.18 0.03
CA LYS A 181 0.51 -27.41 0.83
C LYS A 181 0.82 -27.08 2.30
N GLY A 182 1.66 -26.08 2.55
CA GLY A 182 1.98 -25.61 3.90
C GLY A 182 0.75 -25.11 4.66
N VAL A 183 -0.05 -24.25 4.04
CA VAL A 183 -1.26 -23.68 4.65
C VAL A 183 -2.29 -24.76 4.95
N PHE A 184 -2.61 -25.61 3.96
CA PHE A 184 -3.57 -26.69 4.18
C PHE A 184 -3.05 -27.75 5.16
N GLY A 185 -1.76 -28.08 5.12
CA GLY A 185 -1.14 -29.00 6.08
C GLY A 185 -1.17 -28.45 7.51
N LEU A 186 -1.02 -27.13 7.72
CA LEU A 186 -1.20 -26.50 9.02
C LEU A 186 -2.66 -26.59 9.48
N ALA A 187 -3.61 -26.24 8.62
CA ALA A 187 -5.03 -26.34 8.93
C ALA A 187 -5.41 -27.78 9.34
N THR A 188 -4.98 -28.81 8.59
CA THR A 188 -5.23 -30.23 8.91
C THR A 188 -4.63 -30.66 10.27
N LYS A 189 -3.56 -30.01 10.73
CA LYS A 189 -2.98 -30.30 12.05
C LYS A 189 -3.70 -29.63 13.21
N LEU A 190 -4.40 -28.53 12.93
CA LEU A 190 -5.10 -27.74 13.96
C LEU A 190 -6.58 -28.12 14.09
N TYR A 191 -7.18 -28.65 13.03
CA TYR A 191 -8.61 -29.02 12.94
C TYR A 191 -8.79 -30.43 12.41
#